data_1b76c54571a67239d7f0fddd05c5a850
#
_entry.id   1b76c54571a67239d7f0fddd05c5a850
#
_cell.length_a   1.000
_cell.length_b   1.000
_cell.length_c   1.000
_cell.angle_alpha   90.00
_cell.angle_beta   90.00
_cell.angle_gamma   90.00
#
_symmetry.space_group_name_H-M   'P 1'
#
loop_
_entity.id
_entity.type
_entity.pdbx_description
1 polymer ?
#
loop_
_entity_poly.entity_id
_entity_poly.type
_entity_poly.pdbx_seq_one_letter_code
_entity_poly.pdbx_strand_id
1 'polypeptide(L)'
;MVSIILPQIEIVLDALALSNCAYNVDDENSPRYKDNAEIPNGWTEIKDLEKEFGTKIETPLTNSLNGFKAKLFKNGDMYILAFAGTELRDDEGNFNQKDAVTDGRQAFGLDDKEDGQYANAVSLSNEISSKIEEENEKGDNKKLIITGHSLGGGLATIGGSVTGANTYTFNAAGVHEQTFKDQEVDIENTQHIQAYYSDKDPLNIVQNHRSILMALLASSKCGFLSFLGSGIFLTNSLPQVSGQKIGIETDCSLLSGHSLMESKLKETLMAEQKNTPDVKVYTEYE
;
A
#
# COMPACT_ATOMS: atom_id res chain seq x y z
N MET A 1 -24.16 4.96 -1.47
CA MET A 1 -23.83 5.01 -0.01
C MET A 1 -23.54 3.58 0.42
N VAL A 2 -22.26 3.25 0.56
CA VAL A 2 -21.84 1.91 1.00
C VAL A 2 -21.96 1.88 2.52
N SER A 3 -22.81 1.00 3.05
CA SER A 3 -22.91 0.80 4.49
C SER A 3 -21.75 -0.08 4.93
N ILE A 4 -20.71 0.51 5.51
CA ILE A 4 -19.60 -0.22 6.11
C ILE A 4 -20.08 -0.83 7.43
N ILE A 5 -20.02 -2.16 7.53
CA ILE A 5 -20.46 -2.89 8.72
C ILE A 5 -19.34 -2.85 9.79
N LEU A 6 -19.68 -2.79 11.08
CA LEU A 6 -18.76 -2.69 12.23
C LEU A 6 -17.52 -3.61 12.18
N PRO A 7 -17.63 -4.92 11.91
CA PRO A 7 -16.46 -5.80 11.79
C PRO A 7 -15.53 -5.41 10.64
N GLN A 8 -16.06 -4.72 9.63
CA GLN A 8 -15.28 -4.26 8.48
C GLN A 8 -14.44 -3.03 8.82
N ILE A 9 -14.90 -2.19 9.74
CA ILE A 9 -14.14 -1.01 10.18
C ILE A 9 -12.90 -1.42 10.99
N GLU A 10 -13.05 -2.37 11.92
CA GLU A 10 -11.92 -2.84 12.73
C GLU A 10 -10.82 -3.43 11.86
N ILE A 11 -11.17 -4.27 10.88
CA ILE A 11 -10.17 -4.87 10.00
C ILE A 11 -9.49 -3.84 9.08
N VAL A 12 -10.18 -2.77 8.66
CA VAL A 12 -9.58 -1.67 7.90
C VAL A 12 -8.57 -0.91 8.75
N LEU A 13 -8.89 -0.66 10.03
CA LEU A 13 -7.98 0.02 10.96
C LEU A 13 -6.75 -0.85 11.27
N ASP A 14 -6.95 -2.16 11.47
CA ASP A 14 -5.84 -3.10 11.63
C ASP A 14 -4.97 -3.17 10.39
N ALA A 15 -5.57 -3.22 9.19
CA ALA A 15 -4.86 -3.20 7.92
C ALA A 15 -4.03 -1.92 7.75
N LEU A 16 -4.56 -0.76 8.15
CA LEU A 16 -3.82 0.50 8.15
C LEU A 16 -2.63 0.44 9.11
N ALA A 17 -2.86 0.06 10.37
CA ALA A 17 -1.80 -0.04 11.37
C ALA A 17 -0.71 -1.04 10.94
N LEU A 18 -1.10 -2.19 10.39
CA LEU A 18 -0.15 -3.21 9.90
C LEU A 18 0.57 -2.77 8.62
N SER A 19 -0.05 -1.95 7.76
CA SER A 19 0.66 -1.32 6.64
C SER A 19 1.79 -0.41 7.11
N ASN A 20 1.63 0.27 8.26
CA ASN A 20 2.68 1.04 8.90
C ASN A 20 3.74 0.11 9.53
N CYS A 21 3.33 -1.01 10.16
CA CYS A 21 4.25 -1.99 10.70
C CYS A 21 5.13 -2.66 9.63
N ALA A 22 4.73 -2.66 8.36
CA ALA A 22 5.56 -3.18 7.27
C ALA A 22 6.90 -2.44 7.14
N TYR A 23 6.98 -1.18 7.56
CA TYR A 23 8.22 -0.38 7.58
C TYR A 23 9.12 -0.67 8.78
N ASN A 24 8.64 -1.37 9.81
CA ASN A 24 9.39 -1.65 11.03
C ASN A 24 10.71 -2.36 10.72
N VAL A 25 11.77 -1.94 11.41
CA VAL A 25 13.09 -2.57 11.36
C VAL A 25 13.22 -3.63 12.44
N ASP A 26 13.91 -4.74 12.13
CA ASP A 26 14.09 -5.85 13.07
C ASP A 26 15.35 -5.70 13.93
N ASP A 27 16.33 -4.89 13.48
CA ASP A 27 17.56 -4.63 14.23
C ASP A 27 17.31 -3.63 15.37
N GLU A 28 17.35 -4.13 16.59
CA GLU A 28 17.18 -3.32 17.82
C GLU A 28 18.29 -2.28 18.01
N ASN A 29 19.42 -2.43 17.35
CA ASN A 29 20.52 -1.46 17.38
C ASN A 29 20.33 -0.35 16.33
N SER A 30 19.40 -0.50 15.41
CA SER A 30 19.10 0.54 14.42
C SER A 30 18.53 1.79 15.11
N PRO A 31 19.03 2.99 14.78
CA PRO A 31 18.43 4.25 15.26
C PRO A 31 16.92 4.36 14.95
N ARG A 32 16.46 3.66 13.93
CA ARG A 32 15.05 3.64 13.48
C ARG A 32 14.17 2.72 14.31
N TYR A 33 14.74 1.79 15.09
CA TYR A 33 13.95 0.82 15.86
C TYR A 33 12.97 1.48 16.84
N LYS A 34 13.36 2.62 17.41
CA LYS A 34 12.50 3.43 18.32
C LYS A 34 11.25 4.02 17.64
N ASP A 35 11.27 4.12 16.30
CA ASP A 35 10.20 4.69 15.49
C ASP A 35 9.28 3.58 14.91
N ASN A 36 9.53 2.32 15.29
CA ASN A 36 8.69 1.19 14.88
C ASN A 36 7.24 1.39 15.33
N ALA A 37 6.31 1.14 14.41
CA ALA A 37 4.89 1.14 14.71
C ALA A 37 4.52 -0.07 15.59
N GLU A 38 3.58 0.12 16.50
CA GLU A 38 3.08 -0.95 17.36
C GLU A 38 2.13 -1.87 16.58
N ILE A 39 2.34 -3.17 16.74
CA ILE A 39 1.43 -4.17 16.17
C ILE A 39 0.12 -4.14 16.96
N PRO A 40 -1.06 -4.03 16.30
CA PRO A 40 -2.34 -4.02 16.98
C PRO A 40 -2.58 -5.27 17.84
N ASN A 41 -3.34 -5.11 18.92
CA ASN A 41 -3.64 -6.21 19.82
C ASN A 41 -4.29 -7.39 19.09
N GLY A 42 -3.83 -8.60 19.43
CA GLY A 42 -4.30 -9.84 18.83
C GLY A 42 -3.53 -10.26 17.56
N TRP A 43 -2.77 -9.36 16.95
CA TRP A 43 -1.93 -9.66 15.80
C TRP A 43 -0.52 -10.07 16.22
N THR A 44 0.08 -10.98 15.46
CA THR A 44 1.45 -11.45 15.65
C THR A 44 2.16 -11.49 14.30
N GLU A 45 3.37 -10.97 14.23
CA GLU A 45 4.20 -11.06 13.03
C GLU A 45 4.73 -12.49 12.83
N ILE A 46 4.57 -13.03 11.63
CA ILE A 46 5.09 -14.33 11.21
C ILE A 46 6.42 -14.07 10.47
N LYS A 47 7.53 -14.35 11.14
CA LYS A 47 8.88 -14.17 10.56
C LYS A 47 9.39 -15.40 9.83
N ASP A 48 8.89 -16.59 10.19
CA ASP A 48 9.26 -17.87 9.64
C ASP A 48 8.07 -18.51 8.90
N LEU A 49 8.01 -18.23 7.60
CA LEU A 49 6.94 -18.71 6.73
C LEU A 49 6.96 -20.23 6.58
N GLU A 50 8.15 -20.85 6.54
CA GLU A 50 8.27 -22.28 6.42
C GLU A 50 7.71 -23.00 7.65
N LYS A 51 7.97 -22.45 8.83
CA LYS A 51 7.41 -22.97 10.08
C LYS A 51 5.89 -22.79 10.13
N GLU A 52 5.38 -21.67 9.65
CA GLU A 52 3.94 -21.37 9.67
C GLU A 52 3.14 -22.28 8.75
N PHE A 53 3.61 -22.46 7.51
CA PHE A 53 2.89 -23.20 6.47
C PHE A 53 3.37 -24.66 6.31
N GLY A 54 4.39 -25.10 7.06
CA GLY A 54 4.94 -26.45 6.98
C GLY A 54 5.67 -26.77 5.67
N THR A 55 5.93 -25.76 4.84
CA THR A 55 6.59 -25.88 3.54
C THR A 55 7.29 -24.57 3.18
N LYS A 56 8.34 -24.67 2.37
CA LYS A 56 9.10 -23.51 1.94
C LYS A 56 8.24 -22.58 1.09
N ILE A 57 8.34 -21.29 1.36
CA ILE A 57 7.90 -20.18 0.51
C ILE A 57 9.16 -19.70 -0.22
N GLU A 58 9.15 -19.72 -1.55
CA GLU A 58 10.34 -19.41 -2.35
C GLU A 58 10.62 -17.91 -2.40
N THR A 59 9.57 -17.10 -2.44
CA THR A 59 9.71 -15.65 -2.46
C THR A 59 9.94 -15.10 -1.04
N PRO A 60 11.07 -14.45 -0.78
CA PRO A 60 11.36 -13.93 0.55
C PRO A 60 10.50 -12.72 0.90
N LEU A 61 10.26 -12.51 2.20
CA LEU A 61 9.60 -11.29 2.70
C LEU A 61 10.40 -10.01 2.44
N THR A 62 11.70 -10.13 2.22
CA THR A 62 12.57 -8.98 1.92
C THR A 62 13.55 -9.32 0.81
N ASN A 63 13.77 -8.37 -0.09
CA ASN A 63 14.78 -8.46 -1.14
C ASN A 63 15.59 -7.15 -1.16
N SER A 64 16.78 -7.18 -0.59
CA SER A 64 17.66 -6.00 -0.49
C SER A 64 18.20 -5.51 -1.85
N LEU A 65 18.13 -6.34 -2.90
CA LEU A 65 18.63 -5.94 -4.22
C LEU A 65 17.71 -4.94 -4.91
N ASN A 66 16.41 -5.04 -4.66
CA ASN A 66 15.41 -4.15 -5.25
C ASN A 66 14.59 -3.35 -4.21
N GLY A 67 14.92 -3.47 -2.92
CA GLY A 67 14.24 -2.76 -1.84
C GLY A 67 12.86 -3.31 -1.47
N PHE A 68 12.46 -4.47 -2.02
CA PHE A 68 11.20 -5.11 -1.67
C PHE A 68 11.16 -5.51 -0.19
N LYS A 69 10.07 -5.16 0.49
CA LYS A 69 9.85 -5.50 1.89
C LYS A 69 8.37 -5.77 2.14
N ALA A 70 8.09 -6.90 2.75
CA ALA A 70 6.76 -7.29 3.19
C ALA A 70 6.84 -7.90 4.59
N LYS A 71 5.72 -7.91 5.28
CA LYS A 71 5.54 -8.61 6.56
C LYS A 71 4.21 -9.37 6.52
N LEU A 72 4.19 -10.56 7.11
CA LEU A 72 2.97 -11.34 7.29
C LEU A 72 2.55 -11.29 8.75
N PHE A 73 1.29 -10.97 9.00
CA PHE A 73 0.70 -10.95 10.33
C PHE A 73 -0.46 -11.94 10.44
N LYS A 74 -0.67 -12.48 11.64
CA LYS A 74 -1.72 -13.45 11.93
C LYS A 74 -2.51 -13.06 13.17
N ASN A 75 -3.83 -13.23 13.10
CA ASN A 75 -4.75 -13.15 14.24
C ASN A 75 -5.82 -14.25 14.08
N GLY A 76 -5.69 -15.34 14.84
CA GLY A 76 -6.55 -16.53 14.68
C GLY A 76 -6.46 -17.09 13.26
N ASP A 77 -7.58 -17.11 12.54
CA ASP A 77 -7.68 -17.60 11.17
C ASP A 77 -7.45 -16.49 10.12
N MET A 78 -7.17 -15.27 10.54
CA MET A 78 -6.89 -14.16 9.62
C MET A 78 -5.40 -13.95 9.44
N TYR A 79 -5.01 -13.72 8.19
CA TYR A 79 -3.66 -13.32 7.79
C TYR A 79 -3.72 -11.97 7.09
N ILE A 80 -2.79 -11.08 7.40
CA ILE A 80 -2.57 -9.82 6.67
C ILE A 80 -1.16 -9.80 6.12
N LEU A 81 -1.04 -9.80 4.79
CA LEU A 81 0.21 -9.56 4.08
C LEU A 81 0.33 -8.05 3.83
N ALA A 82 1.29 -7.42 4.48
CA ALA A 82 1.52 -5.98 4.41
C ALA A 82 2.80 -5.65 3.64
N PHE A 83 2.69 -4.82 2.60
CA PHE A 83 3.81 -4.35 1.81
C PHE A 83 4.27 -2.97 2.28
N ALA A 84 5.58 -2.81 2.48
CA ALA A 84 6.17 -1.50 2.72
C ALA A 84 6.29 -0.72 1.40
N GLY A 85 6.07 0.58 1.49
CA GLY A 85 6.43 1.50 0.41
C GLY A 85 7.88 1.94 0.52
N THR A 86 8.23 2.95 -0.26
CA THR A 86 9.56 3.56 -0.25
C THR A 86 9.87 4.22 1.09
N GLU A 87 11.03 3.91 1.63
CA GLU A 87 11.57 4.61 2.79
C GLU A 87 12.33 5.87 2.34
N LEU A 88 11.70 7.03 2.54
CA LEU A 88 12.29 8.34 2.15
C LEU A 88 13.35 8.85 3.13
N ARG A 89 13.69 8.09 4.15
CA ARG A 89 14.65 8.45 5.18
C ARG A 89 15.81 7.45 5.22
N ASP A 90 17.02 7.97 5.36
CA ASP A 90 18.20 7.14 5.62
C ASP A 90 18.15 6.56 7.05
N ASP A 91 19.12 5.68 7.35
CA ASP A 91 19.25 5.06 8.68
C ASP A 91 19.47 6.08 9.81
N GLU A 92 19.87 7.31 9.50
CA GLU A 92 20.05 8.42 10.43
C GLU A 92 18.77 9.26 10.60
N GLY A 93 17.71 8.94 9.83
CA GLY A 93 16.41 9.65 9.87
C GLY A 93 16.36 10.90 9.01
N ASN A 94 17.39 11.19 8.21
CA ASN A 94 17.42 12.33 7.31
C ASN A 94 16.65 12.02 6.03
N PHE A 95 15.96 13.01 5.48
CA PHE A 95 15.29 12.88 4.19
C PHE A 95 16.31 12.67 3.07
N ASN A 96 16.30 11.50 2.44
CA ASN A 96 17.19 11.18 1.35
C ASN A 96 16.56 11.56 0.00
N GLN A 97 16.92 12.73 -0.50
CA GLN A 97 16.38 13.28 -1.75
C GLN A 97 16.79 12.47 -3.00
N LYS A 98 17.89 11.72 -2.95
CA LYS A 98 18.34 10.87 -4.07
C LYS A 98 17.52 9.59 -4.16
N ASP A 99 17.19 9.00 -3.03
CA ASP A 99 16.36 7.80 -2.96
C ASP A 99 14.92 8.15 -3.32
N ALA A 100 14.37 9.28 -2.86
CA ALA A 100 13.06 9.76 -3.27
C ALA A 100 12.89 9.90 -4.80
N VAL A 101 13.97 10.18 -5.52
CA VAL A 101 13.98 10.31 -6.99
C VAL A 101 14.05 8.94 -7.68
N THR A 102 14.93 8.06 -7.19
CA THR A 102 15.05 6.68 -7.71
C THR A 102 13.77 5.90 -7.43
N ASP A 103 13.24 6.06 -6.23
CA ASP A 103 12.07 5.38 -5.71
C ASP A 103 10.77 5.88 -6.34
N GLY A 104 10.72 7.16 -6.74
CA GLY A 104 9.62 7.69 -7.55
C GLY A 104 9.49 6.96 -8.91
N ARG A 105 10.60 6.50 -9.52
CA ARG A 105 10.55 5.69 -10.75
C ARG A 105 9.96 4.31 -10.48
N GLN A 106 10.33 3.68 -9.35
CA GLN A 106 9.76 2.41 -8.92
C GLN A 106 8.27 2.54 -8.58
N ALA A 107 7.89 3.59 -7.83
CA ALA A 107 6.50 3.88 -7.51
C ALA A 107 5.60 4.08 -8.74
N PHE A 108 6.17 4.50 -9.87
CA PHE A 108 5.44 4.67 -11.12
C PHE A 108 5.59 3.49 -12.11
N GLY A 109 6.12 2.34 -11.68
CA GLY A 109 6.22 1.14 -12.52
C GLY A 109 7.18 1.29 -13.70
N LEU A 110 8.27 2.06 -13.53
CA LEU A 110 9.26 2.29 -14.58
C LEU A 110 10.48 1.37 -14.49
N ASP A 111 10.46 0.37 -13.60
CA ASP A 111 11.55 -0.57 -13.40
C ASP A 111 11.40 -1.88 -14.18
N ASP A 112 12.55 -2.55 -14.39
CA ASP A 112 12.68 -3.76 -15.19
C ASP A 112 11.86 -4.95 -14.66
N LYS A 113 11.34 -5.72 -15.62
CA LYS A 113 10.18 -6.59 -15.55
C LYS A 113 10.30 -7.84 -14.67
N GLU A 114 11.49 -8.42 -14.49
CA GLU A 114 11.63 -9.75 -13.89
C GLU A 114 12.12 -9.74 -12.43
N ASP A 115 12.92 -8.76 -12.04
CA ASP A 115 13.49 -8.64 -10.68
C ASP A 115 12.88 -7.49 -9.86
N GLY A 116 11.80 -6.89 -10.35
CA GLY A 116 11.15 -5.74 -9.73
C GLY A 116 10.36 -6.10 -8.47
N GLN A 117 10.05 -5.09 -7.66
CA GLN A 117 9.22 -5.25 -6.45
C GLN A 117 7.83 -5.79 -6.77
N TYR A 118 7.26 -5.43 -7.94
CA TYR A 118 5.95 -5.93 -8.38
C TYR A 118 5.96 -7.44 -8.66
N ALA A 119 7.04 -7.97 -9.27
CA ALA A 119 7.21 -9.42 -9.47
C ALA A 119 7.28 -10.16 -8.12
N ASN A 120 8.04 -9.63 -7.15
CA ASN A 120 8.08 -10.19 -5.80
C ASN A 120 6.69 -10.15 -5.12
N ALA A 121 5.94 -9.06 -5.27
CA ALA A 121 4.61 -8.93 -4.69
C ALA A 121 3.63 -9.96 -5.28
N VAL A 122 3.62 -10.15 -6.60
CA VAL A 122 2.81 -11.16 -7.29
C VAL A 122 3.17 -12.56 -6.80
N SER A 123 4.47 -12.93 -6.83
CA SER A 123 4.93 -14.27 -6.44
C SER A 123 4.60 -14.56 -4.98
N LEU A 124 4.95 -13.66 -4.05
CA LEU A 124 4.70 -13.84 -2.63
C LEU A 124 3.20 -13.94 -2.31
N SER A 125 2.39 -13.08 -2.91
CA SER A 125 0.93 -13.10 -2.70
C SER A 125 0.32 -14.41 -3.17
N ASN A 126 0.72 -14.91 -4.35
CA ASN A 126 0.25 -16.19 -4.87
C ASN A 126 0.68 -17.37 -4.00
N GLU A 127 1.95 -17.39 -3.58
CA GLU A 127 2.46 -18.49 -2.73
C GLU A 127 1.69 -18.55 -1.40
N ILE A 128 1.50 -17.40 -0.72
CA ILE A 128 0.76 -17.34 0.55
C ILE A 128 -0.73 -17.68 0.35
N SER A 129 -1.37 -17.15 -0.70
CA SER A 129 -2.78 -17.45 -1.00
C SER A 129 -2.97 -18.94 -1.24
N SER A 130 -2.12 -19.54 -2.06
CA SER A 130 -2.19 -20.99 -2.36
C SER A 130 -2.03 -21.86 -1.10
N LYS A 131 -1.14 -21.45 -0.16
CA LYS A 131 -0.99 -22.18 1.11
C LYS A 131 -2.22 -22.08 1.99
N ILE A 132 -2.83 -20.91 2.08
CA ILE A 132 -4.08 -20.70 2.82
C ILE A 132 -5.21 -21.52 2.19
N GLU A 133 -5.30 -21.58 0.86
CA GLU A 133 -6.28 -22.38 0.15
C GLU A 133 -6.07 -23.89 0.39
N GLU A 134 -4.84 -24.38 0.32
CA GLU A 134 -4.49 -25.78 0.64
C GLU A 134 -4.92 -26.19 2.07
N GLU A 135 -4.84 -25.27 3.03
CA GLU A 135 -5.26 -25.52 4.41
C GLU A 135 -6.79 -25.47 4.54
N ASN A 136 -7.44 -24.55 3.83
CA ASN A 136 -8.90 -24.48 3.77
C ASN A 136 -9.53 -25.73 3.12
N GLU A 137 -8.89 -26.31 2.12
CA GLU A 137 -9.31 -27.61 1.54
C GLU A 137 -9.25 -28.76 2.56
N LYS A 138 -8.41 -28.64 3.59
CA LYS A 138 -8.32 -29.62 4.69
C LYS A 138 -9.33 -29.36 5.81
N GLY A 139 -10.11 -28.31 5.71
CA GLY A 139 -11.20 -28.00 6.63
C GLY A 139 -10.98 -26.74 7.50
N ASP A 140 -9.88 -26.02 7.31
CA ASP A 140 -9.67 -24.72 7.93
C ASP A 140 -10.56 -23.64 7.28
N ASN A 141 -10.67 -22.46 7.90
CA ASN A 141 -11.41 -21.32 7.35
C ASN A 141 -10.54 -20.04 7.43
N LYS A 142 -9.33 -20.15 6.93
CA LYS A 142 -8.34 -19.06 6.95
C LYS A 142 -8.65 -18.03 5.88
N LYS A 143 -8.33 -16.78 6.17
CA LYS A 143 -8.58 -15.65 5.27
C LYS A 143 -7.31 -14.85 5.08
N LEU A 144 -7.00 -14.52 3.82
CA LEU A 144 -5.94 -13.61 3.45
C LEU A 144 -6.52 -12.21 3.20
N ILE A 145 -5.84 -11.22 3.75
CA ILE A 145 -6.04 -9.81 3.45
C ILE A 145 -4.69 -9.26 3.02
N ILE A 146 -4.69 -8.34 2.06
CA ILE A 146 -3.48 -7.70 1.57
C ILE A 146 -3.57 -6.20 1.85
N THR A 147 -2.46 -5.58 2.26
CA THR A 147 -2.46 -4.16 2.59
C THR A 147 -1.13 -3.50 2.25
N GLY A 148 -1.17 -2.17 2.13
CA GLY A 148 0.04 -1.37 1.93
C GLY A 148 -0.25 0.12 1.84
N HIS A 149 0.78 0.91 2.11
CA HIS A 149 0.76 2.37 2.07
C HIS A 149 1.74 2.87 0.99
N SER A 150 1.40 3.93 0.29
CA SER A 150 2.25 4.54 -0.73
C SER A 150 2.60 3.56 -1.86
N LEU A 151 3.89 3.35 -2.22
CA LEU A 151 4.33 2.30 -3.15
C LEU A 151 3.86 0.92 -2.67
N GLY A 152 3.91 0.63 -1.36
CA GLY A 152 3.38 -0.61 -0.80
C GLY A 152 1.89 -0.80 -1.09
N GLY A 153 1.12 0.28 -1.23
CA GLY A 153 -0.25 0.26 -1.70
C GLY A 153 -0.37 -0.19 -3.17
N GLY A 154 0.56 0.22 -4.03
CA GLY A 154 0.68 -0.28 -5.40
C GLY A 154 1.02 -1.77 -5.45
N LEU A 155 1.98 -2.22 -4.62
CA LEU A 155 2.33 -3.64 -4.47
C LEU A 155 1.15 -4.46 -3.94
N ALA A 156 0.41 -3.93 -2.96
CA ALA A 156 -0.81 -4.55 -2.45
C ALA A 156 -1.90 -4.65 -3.51
N THR A 157 -2.06 -3.62 -4.33
CA THR A 157 -3.01 -3.62 -5.45
C THR A 157 -2.75 -4.79 -6.39
N ILE A 158 -1.51 -4.99 -6.85
CA ILE A 158 -1.21 -6.08 -7.79
C ILE A 158 -1.29 -7.45 -7.11
N GLY A 159 -0.84 -7.57 -5.85
CA GLY A 159 -0.98 -8.79 -5.06
C GLY A 159 -2.44 -9.18 -4.81
N GLY A 160 -3.30 -8.19 -4.54
CA GLY A 160 -4.74 -8.37 -4.44
C GLY A 160 -5.36 -8.79 -5.77
N SER A 161 -5.02 -8.11 -6.85
CA SER A 161 -5.56 -8.43 -8.19
C SER A 161 -5.22 -9.84 -8.65
N VAL A 162 -4.03 -10.37 -8.32
CA VAL A 162 -3.63 -11.71 -8.72
C VAL A 162 -4.28 -12.80 -7.87
N THR A 163 -4.56 -12.52 -6.58
CA THR A 163 -5.09 -13.53 -5.65
C THR A 163 -6.61 -13.46 -5.46
N GLY A 164 -7.24 -12.31 -5.76
CA GLY A 164 -8.64 -12.06 -5.40
C GLY A 164 -8.85 -11.79 -3.89
N ALA A 165 -7.79 -11.68 -3.09
CA ALA A 165 -7.87 -11.41 -1.67
C ALA A 165 -8.40 -10.00 -1.37
N ASN A 166 -9.22 -9.84 -0.33
CA ASN A 166 -9.63 -8.51 0.12
C ASN A 166 -8.42 -7.63 0.38
N THR A 167 -8.40 -6.46 -0.24
CA THR A 167 -7.23 -5.59 -0.23
C THR A 167 -7.60 -4.18 0.23
N TYR A 168 -6.82 -3.67 1.18
CA TYR A 168 -6.97 -2.31 1.69
C TYR A 168 -5.69 -1.52 1.44
N THR A 169 -5.78 -0.46 0.66
CA THR A 169 -4.62 0.37 0.34
C THR A 169 -4.81 1.80 0.88
N PHE A 170 -3.71 2.42 1.28
CA PHE A 170 -3.73 3.71 1.95
C PHE A 170 -2.77 4.67 1.25
N ASN A 171 -3.28 5.81 0.74
CA ASN A 171 -2.52 6.78 -0.06
C ASN A 171 -1.64 6.08 -1.11
N ALA A 172 -2.21 5.10 -1.80
CA ALA A 172 -1.47 4.19 -2.67
C ALA A 172 -0.92 4.90 -3.90
N ALA A 173 0.28 4.49 -4.33
CA ALA A 173 0.74 4.77 -5.67
C ALA A 173 -0.11 4.00 -6.69
N GLY A 174 -0.53 4.67 -7.75
CA GLY A 174 -1.22 4.01 -8.86
C GLY A 174 -0.31 3.03 -9.59
N VAL A 175 -0.86 1.90 -10.02
CA VAL A 175 -0.13 0.89 -10.78
C VAL A 175 -0.36 1.12 -12.27
N HIS A 176 0.71 1.20 -13.05
CA HIS A 176 0.60 1.42 -14.49
C HIS A 176 0.01 0.19 -15.19
N GLU A 177 -0.84 0.42 -16.20
CA GLU A 177 -1.44 -0.66 -17.00
C GLU A 177 -0.40 -1.64 -17.57
N GLN A 178 0.77 -1.10 -17.96
CA GLN A 178 1.87 -1.92 -18.44
C GLN A 178 2.41 -2.86 -17.37
N THR A 179 2.45 -2.46 -16.10
CA THR A 179 2.86 -3.33 -14.99
C THR A 179 1.92 -4.52 -14.83
N PHE A 180 0.60 -4.31 -14.92
CA PHE A 180 -0.37 -5.42 -14.92
C PHE A 180 -0.11 -6.39 -16.08
N LYS A 181 0.13 -5.87 -17.29
CA LYS A 181 0.43 -6.69 -18.47
C LYS A 181 1.75 -7.45 -18.33
N ASP A 182 2.80 -6.79 -17.82
CA ASP A 182 4.12 -7.39 -17.64
C ASP A 182 4.11 -8.50 -16.58
N GLN A 183 3.24 -8.37 -15.58
CA GLN A 183 3.04 -9.38 -14.53
C GLN A 183 1.93 -10.40 -14.86
N GLU A 184 1.33 -10.33 -16.06
CA GLU A 184 0.23 -11.21 -16.49
C GLU A 184 -0.99 -11.18 -15.54
N VAL A 185 -1.25 -10.04 -14.89
CA VAL A 185 -2.34 -9.82 -13.95
C VAL A 185 -3.49 -9.08 -14.63
N ASP A 186 -4.71 -9.53 -14.41
CA ASP A 186 -5.90 -8.88 -14.94
C ASP A 186 -6.19 -7.56 -14.20
N ILE A 187 -6.11 -6.45 -14.93
CA ILE A 187 -6.40 -5.11 -14.40
C ILE A 187 -7.86 -4.94 -13.96
N GLU A 188 -8.79 -5.73 -14.49
CA GLU A 188 -10.20 -5.66 -14.12
C GLU A 188 -10.50 -6.40 -12.81
N ASN A 189 -9.58 -7.25 -12.33
CA ASN A 189 -9.74 -7.97 -11.07
C ASN A 189 -9.40 -7.10 -9.85
N THR A 190 -10.13 -6.00 -9.68
CA THR A 190 -9.90 -5.00 -8.62
C THR A 190 -11.12 -4.74 -7.74
N GLN A 191 -12.20 -5.48 -7.91
CA GLN A 191 -13.50 -5.27 -7.23
C GLN A 191 -13.44 -5.45 -5.71
N HIS A 192 -12.47 -6.25 -5.23
CA HIS A 192 -12.21 -6.54 -3.82
C HIS A 192 -11.18 -5.59 -3.19
N ILE A 193 -10.72 -4.58 -3.95
CA ILE A 193 -9.75 -3.58 -3.49
C ILE A 193 -10.49 -2.33 -3.03
N GLN A 194 -10.22 -1.88 -1.81
CA GLN A 194 -10.67 -0.61 -1.25
C GLN A 194 -9.47 0.31 -1.07
N ALA A 195 -9.46 1.41 -1.81
CA ALA A 195 -8.37 2.37 -1.82
C ALA A 195 -8.75 3.63 -1.01
N TYR A 196 -8.18 3.75 0.18
CA TYR A 196 -8.36 4.90 1.06
C TYR A 196 -7.32 5.96 0.76
N TYR A 197 -7.75 7.21 0.56
CA TYR A 197 -6.83 8.31 0.28
C TYR A 197 -7.25 9.60 0.96
N SER A 198 -6.28 10.39 1.37
CA SER A 198 -6.50 11.74 1.87
C SER A 198 -6.71 12.71 0.70
N ASP A 199 -7.67 13.62 0.84
CA ASP A 199 -7.90 14.72 -0.12
C ASP A 199 -6.68 15.64 -0.26
N LYS A 200 -5.79 15.67 0.76
CA LYS A 200 -4.54 16.44 0.79
C LYS A 200 -3.29 15.62 0.46
N ASP A 201 -3.43 14.36 0.06
CA ASP A 201 -2.27 13.57 -0.34
C ASP A 201 -1.68 14.09 -1.66
N PRO A 202 -0.39 14.50 -1.69
CA PRO A 202 0.25 14.97 -2.91
C PRO A 202 0.24 13.96 -4.05
N LEU A 203 0.37 12.66 -3.76
CA LEU A 203 0.31 11.59 -4.77
C LEU A 203 -1.07 11.55 -5.43
N ASN A 204 -2.13 11.57 -4.63
CA ASN A 204 -3.50 11.56 -5.13
C ASN A 204 -3.81 12.82 -5.95
N ILE A 205 -3.36 14.01 -5.49
CA ILE A 205 -3.52 15.26 -6.23
C ILE A 205 -2.81 15.20 -7.58
N VAL A 206 -1.60 14.67 -7.62
CA VAL A 206 -0.81 14.51 -8.86
C VAL A 206 -1.46 13.53 -9.81
N GLN A 207 -1.96 12.41 -9.32
CA GLN A 207 -2.62 11.37 -10.13
C GLN A 207 -3.95 11.87 -10.72
N ASN A 208 -4.72 12.67 -9.97
CA ASN A 208 -6.04 13.13 -10.39
C ASN A 208 -6.03 14.48 -11.13
N HIS A 209 -4.98 15.32 -10.97
CA HIS A 209 -4.94 16.70 -11.48
C HIS A 209 -3.69 17.02 -12.29
N ARG A 210 -3.58 16.44 -13.49
CA ARG A 210 -2.45 16.66 -14.41
C ARG A 210 -2.15 18.14 -14.68
N SER A 211 -3.17 19.00 -14.75
CA SER A 211 -3.01 20.43 -14.97
C SER A 211 -2.34 21.15 -13.79
N ILE A 212 -2.63 20.74 -12.56
CA ILE A 212 -2.00 21.27 -11.35
C ILE A 212 -0.54 20.87 -11.30
N LEU A 213 -0.23 19.63 -11.67
CA LEU A 213 1.13 19.15 -11.74
C LEU A 213 1.95 19.94 -12.77
N MET A 214 1.41 20.22 -13.95
CA MET A 214 2.08 21.05 -14.97
C MET A 214 2.34 22.48 -14.47
N ALA A 215 1.43 23.05 -13.70
CA ALA A 215 1.60 24.37 -13.09
C ALA A 215 2.69 24.37 -11.99
N LEU A 216 2.78 23.32 -11.19
CA LEU A 216 3.81 23.12 -10.19
C LEU A 216 5.20 22.92 -10.81
N LEU A 217 5.29 22.18 -11.91
CA LEU A 217 6.53 22.00 -12.69
C LEU A 217 7.03 23.32 -13.30
N ALA A 218 6.13 24.14 -13.82
CA ALA A 218 6.48 25.45 -14.37
C ALA A 218 7.02 26.44 -13.32
N SER A 219 6.71 26.24 -12.03
CA SER A 219 7.19 27.08 -10.92
C SER A 219 8.60 26.77 -10.42
N SER A 220 9.28 25.81 -10.96
CA SER A 220 10.72 25.45 -11.01
C SER A 220 11.61 25.62 -9.77
N LYS A 221 11.13 25.50 -8.56
CA LYS A 221 11.98 25.55 -7.35
C LYS A 221 12.04 24.24 -6.53
N CYS A 222 11.45 23.17 -7.00
CA CYS A 222 11.40 21.90 -6.29
C CYS A 222 12.12 20.80 -7.10
N GLY A 223 13.24 20.29 -6.61
CA GLY A 223 14.06 19.27 -7.30
C GLY A 223 13.30 17.97 -7.62
N PHE A 224 12.33 17.60 -6.79
CA PHE A 224 11.41 16.48 -7.02
C PHE A 224 10.55 16.66 -8.27
N LEU A 225 10.11 17.89 -8.55
CA LEU A 225 9.28 18.20 -9.71
C LEU A 225 10.09 18.29 -11.02
N SER A 226 11.38 18.61 -10.96
CA SER A 226 12.28 18.54 -12.13
C SER A 226 12.48 17.11 -12.62
N PHE A 227 12.42 16.15 -11.72
CA PHE A 227 12.56 14.73 -12.02
C PHE A 227 11.31 14.17 -12.73
N LEU A 228 10.13 14.50 -12.26
CA LEU A 228 8.88 14.12 -12.94
C LEU A 228 8.83 14.69 -14.38
N GLY A 229 9.54 15.80 -14.65
CA GLY A 229 9.60 16.42 -15.97
C GLY A 229 10.44 15.68 -17.01
N SER A 230 11.35 14.80 -16.62
CA SER A 230 12.35 14.25 -17.56
C SER A 230 11.94 13.01 -18.35
N GLY A 231 10.75 12.44 -18.16
CA GLY A 231 10.34 11.24 -18.91
C GLY A 231 8.88 10.83 -18.80
N ILE A 232 8.23 11.08 -17.69
CA ILE A 232 6.87 10.57 -17.41
C ILE A 232 5.78 11.35 -18.14
N PHE A 233 6.07 12.60 -18.51
CA PHE A 233 5.07 13.51 -19.12
C PHE A 233 4.81 13.29 -20.62
N LEU A 234 5.57 12.43 -21.27
CA LEU A 234 5.34 12.10 -22.68
C LEU A 234 4.31 10.98 -22.85
N THR A 235 3.93 10.28 -21.78
CA THR A 235 2.87 9.27 -21.83
C THR A 235 1.53 9.88 -21.39
N ASN A 236 0.47 9.59 -22.12
CA ASN A 236 -0.84 10.23 -21.97
C ASN A 236 -1.62 9.84 -20.72
N SER A 237 -1.10 8.98 -19.85
CA SER A 237 -1.79 8.49 -18.64
C SER A 237 -0.83 8.35 -17.47
N LEU A 238 -1.05 9.12 -16.40
CA LEU A 238 -0.50 8.79 -15.08
C LEU A 238 -1.27 7.56 -14.56
N PRO A 239 -0.58 6.61 -13.90
CA PRO A 239 -1.28 5.48 -13.31
C PRO A 239 -2.25 5.96 -12.24
N GLN A 240 -3.46 5.44 -12.28
CA GLN A 240 -4.47 5.73 -11.28
C GLN A 240 -4.55 4.60 -10.25
N VAL A 241 -4.99 4.95 -9.05
CA VAL A 241 -5.27 3.95 -8.01
C VAL A 241 -6.42 3.07 -8.49
N SER A 242 -6.24 1.75 -8.41
CA SER A 242 -7.26 0.77 -8.81
C SER A 242 -8.16 0.40 -7.64
N GLY A 243 -9.39 -0.06 -7.93
CA GLY A 243 -10.38 -0.48 -6.95
C GLY A 243 -11.38 0.61 -6.56
N GLN A 244 -12.16 0.34 -5.52
CA GLN A 244 -13.13 1.29 -4.98
C GLN A 244 -12.39 2.41 -4.23
N LYS A 245 -12.47 3.64 -4.73
CA LYS A 245 -11.84 4.81 -4.13
C LYS A 245 -12.67 5.38 -2.99
N ILE A 246 -12.05 5.59 -1.83
CA ILE A 246 -12.66 6.13 -0.62
C ILE A 246 -11.85 7.34 -0.17
N GLY A 247 -12.35 8.54 -0.45
CA GLY A 247 -11.72 9.80 -0.06
C GLY A 247 -12.00 10.16 1.39
N ILE A 248 -10.98 10.70 2.06
CA ILE A 248 -11.06 11.14 3.46
C ILE A 248 -10.68 12.61 3.50
N GLU A 249 -11.60 13.47 3.94
CA GLU A 249 -11.30 14.87 4.18
C GLU A 249 -10.35 15.02 5.36
N THR A 250 -9.25 15.74 5.15
CA THR A 250 -8.24 15.99 6.17
C THR A 250 -7.94 17.47 6.31
N ASP A 251 -7.80 17.95 7.55
CA ASP A 251 -7.42 19.35 7.85
C ASP A 251 -5.90 19.56 7.83
N CYS A 252 -5.13 18.62 7.31
CA CYS A 252 -3.68 18.67 7.29
C CYS A 252 -3.11 19.46 6.11
N SER A 253 -1.83 19.85 6.20
CA SER A 253 -1.11 20.45 5.07
C SER A 253 -0.80 19.39 4.00
N LEU A 254 -0.59 19.84 2.74
CA LEU A 254 -0.18 18.98 1.63
C LEU A 254 1.04 18.08 1.95
N LEU A 255 2.00 18.60 2.73
CA LEU A 255 3.20 17.84 3.08
C LEU A 255 2.96 16.76 4.14
N SER A 256 1.96 16.92 4.99
CA SER A 256 1.60 15.97 6.05
C SER A 256 0.45 15.02 5.66
N GLY A 257 -0.28 15.31 4.58
CA GLY A 257 -1.42 14.52 4.11
C GLY A 257 -1.07 13.09 3.76
N HIS A 258 0.17 12.83 3.35
CA HIS A 258 0.62 11.48 3.01
C HIS A 258 0.86 10.58 4.25
N SER A 259 1.23 11.16 5.39
CA SER A 259 1.62 10.42 6.60
C SER A 259 0.59 10.42 7.72
N LEU A 260 -0.36 11.35 7.75
CA LEU A 260 -1.30 11.57 8.85
C LEU A 260 -2.65 10.84 8.70
N MET A 261 -2.73 9.86 7.81
CA MET A 261 -3.98 9.17 7.51
C MET A 261 -4.55 8.41 8.71
N GLU A 262 -3.70 7.86 9.59
CA GLU A 262 -4.15 6.94 10.65
C GLU A 262 -5.15 7.58 11.61
N SER A 263 -4.84 8.73 12.18
CA SER A 263 -5.73 9.40 13.16
C SER A 263 -7.03 9.86 12.50
N LYS A 264 -6.97 10.40 11.28
CA LYS A 264 -8.14 10.89 10.57
C LYS A 264 -9.00 9.77 10.00
N LEU A 265 -8.41 8.72 9.45
CA LEU A 265 -9.16 7.54 9.00
C LEU A 265 -9.92 6.92 10.18
N LYS A 266 -9.26 6.77 11.33
CA LYS A 266 -9.89 6.26 12.54
C LYS A 266 -11.06 7.14 12.99
N GLU A 267 -10.86 8.46 13.02
CA GLU A 267 -11.90 9.44 13.36
C GLU A 267 -13.08 9.33 12.38
N THR A 268 -12.80 9.30 11.06
CA THR A 268 -13.80 9.21 10.01
C THR A 268 -14.61 7.92 10.08
N LEU A 269 -13.96 6.78 10.18
CA LEU A 269 -14.63 5.48 10.27
C LEU A 269 -15.45 5.34 11.57
N MET A 270 -14.93 5.86 12.70
CA MET A 270 -15.66 5.88 13.96
C MET A 270 -16.85 6.87 13.96
N ALA A 271 -16.77 7.97 13.22
CA ALA A 271 -17.87 8.92 13.09
C ALA A 271 -18.99 8.35 12.20
N GLU A 272 -18.66 7.64 11.13
CA GLU A 272 -19.65 6.90 10.33
C GLU A 272 -20.41 5.85 11.17
N GLN A 273 -19.67 5.16 12.04
CA GLN A 273 -20.26 4.22 12.99
C GLN A 273 -21.31 4.84 13.91
N LYS A 274 -21.14 6.10 14.27
CA LYS A 274 -22.05 6.82 15.21
C LYS A 274 -23.22 7.52 14.52
N ASN A 275 -23.42 7.35 13.20
CA ASN A 275 -24.45 8.06 12.43
C ASN A 275 -24.38 9.60 12.58
N THR A 276 -23.22 10.17 12.66
CA THR A 276 -23.06 11.63 12.70
C THR A 276 -23.03 12.20 11.28
N PRO A 277 -23.86 13.22 10.95
CA PRO A 277 -24.04 13.70 9.59
C PRO A 277 -22.86 14.51 9.01
N ASP A 278 -21.78 14.70 9.75
CA ASP A 278 -20.69 15.61 9.39
C ASP A 278 -19.49 14.96 8.70
N VAL A 279 -19.54 13.65 8.43
CA VAL A 279 -18.47 12.95 7.72
C VAL A 279 -18.88 12.72 6.26
N LYS A 280 -18.19 13.37 5.35
CA LYS A 280 -18.35 13.17 3.91
C LYS A 280 -17.36 12.13 3.42
N VAL A 281 -17.84 10.94 3.12
CA VAL A 281 -17.12 9.93 2.35
C VAL A 281 -17.48 10.14 0.88
N TYR A 282 -16.47 10.42 0.08
CA TYR A 282 -16.65 10.54 -1.37
C TYR A 282 -16.31 9.19 -1.99
N THR A 283 -17.30 8.57 -2.64
CA THR A 283 -17.03 7.48 -3.57
C THR A 283 -17.02 8.05 -4.97
N GLU A 284 -15.87 8.15 -5.60
CA GLU A 284 -15.79 8.44 -7.02
C GLU A 284 -15.97 7.14 -7.80
N TYR A 285 -17.11 7.07 -8.48
CA TYR A 285 -17.30 6.12 -9.56
C TYR A 285 -17.03 6.86 -10.86
N GLU A 286 -15.88 6.61 -11.49
CA GLU A 286 -15.73 6.67 -12.95
C GLU A 286 -14.34 6.15 -13.34
#